data_0e681996583cbaac3fc6309d4df4d615
#
_entry.id   0e681996583cbaac3fc6309d4df4d615
#
_cell.length_a   1.000
_cell.length_b   1.000
_cell.length_c   1.000
_cell.angle_alpha   90.00
_cell.angle_beta   90.00
_cell.angle_gamma   90.00
#
_symmetry.space_group_name_H-M   'P 1'
#
loop_
_entity.id
_entity.type
_entity.pdbx_description
1 polymer ?
#
loop_
_entity_poly.entity_id
_entity_poly.type
_entity_poly.pdbx_seq_one_letter_code
_entity_poly.pdbx_strand_id
1 'polypeptide(L)'
;MRAVLLAVCLTIAACNRGSGPVTFDGALTADKATLISHGDRLASVLGCRGCHGKNLEGTLATKYTPQFGPLYASNLTVEVPEYTNAQLNGIIRHGTHPSRKTVWNMPSEVFQNISDPDFKALVAYLRTLKPQGSKLPPPRFSALDRKNIAAGTYKPAVQLVQEFKRGQPPLDLGPQYALGRYITTVSCVECHGTDLNGGAAAGSSGPVKTPNLVIAGAYSRADFERLMTQGVGAGGRKLDPAMYYVAIGRFAHLTPHERDALYAYLKARAERLSR
;
A
#
# COMPACT_ATOMS: atom_id res chain seq x y z
N MET A 1 -44.26 -11.25 58.30
CA MET A 1 -44.21 -11.12 56.83
C MET A 1 -42.84 -10.52 56.46
N ARG A 2 -41.92 -11.36 55.96
CA ARG A 2 -40.58 -10.92 55.54
C ARG A 2 -40.59 -10.85 54.03
N ALA A 3 -40.41 -9.64 53.46
CA ALA A 3 -40.31 -9.43 52.04
C ALA A 3 -38.85 -9.75 51.59
N VAL A 4 -38.73 -10.71 50.65
CA VAL A 4 -37.44 -11.05 50.00
C VAL A 4 -37.36 -10.20 48.74
N LEU A 5 -36.40 -9.24 48.71
CA LEU A 5 -36.05 -8.50 47.53
C LEU A 5 -35.12 -9.38 46.66
N LEU A 6 -35.61 -9.84 45.51
CA LEU A 6 -34.75 -10.42 44.47
C LEU A 6 -34.04 -9.29 43.71
N ALA A 7 -32.72 -9.19 43.89
CA ALA A 7 -31.88 -8.36 43.05
C ALA A 7 -31.58 -9.10 41.75
N VAL A 8 -32.15 -8.62 40.63
CA VAL A 8 -31.83 -9.10 39.28
C VAL A 8 -30.53 -8.45 38.87
N CYS A 9 -29.42 -9.17 38.92
CA CYS A 9 -28.15 -8.74 38.30
C CYS A 9 -28.26 -8.89 36.76
N LEU A 10 -28.50 -7.79 36.05
CA LEU A 10 -28.27 -7.73 34.62
C LEU A 10 -26.77 -7.77 34.36
N THR A 11 -26.22 -8.91 34.02
CA THR A 11 -24.90 -9.04 33.43
C THR A 11 -24.91 -8.50 32.02
N ILE A 12 -24.44 -7.28 31.82
CA ILE A 12 -24.11 -6.75 30.48
C ILE A 12 -22.95 -7.58 29.98
N ALA A 13 -23.20 -8.56 29.13
CA ALA A 13 -22.17 -9.24 28.37
C ALA A 13 -21.58 -8.20 27.41
N ALA A 14 -20.51 -7.55 27.81
CA ALA A 14 -19.67 -6.80 26.91
C ALA A 14 -19.13 -7.81 25.88
N CYS A 15 -19.72 -7.83 24.67
CA CYS A 15 -19.16 -8.54 23.54
C CYS A 15 -17.76 -7.96 23.30
N ASN A 16 -16.76 -8.59 23.85
CA ASN A 16 -15.38 -8.38 23.47
C ASN A 16 -15.27 -8.87 22.01
N ARG A 17 -15.54 -7.98 21.06
CA ARG A 17 -15.26 -8.22 19.65
C ARG A 17 -13.75 -8.32 19.57
N GLY A 18 -13.24 -9.55 19.67
CA GLY A 18 -11.84 -9.86 19.46
C GLY A 18 -11.42 -9.18 18.15
N SER A 19 -10.45 -8.31 18.24
CA SER A 19 -9.92 -7.57 17.10
C SER A 19 -9.28 -8.57 16.14
N GLY A 20 -10.06 -9.05 15.17
CA GLY A 20 -9.52 -9.75 14.01
C GLY A 20 -8.50 -8.85 13.29
N PRO A 21 -7.72 -9.40 12.36
CA PRO A 21 -6.76 -8.62 11.61
C PRO A 21 -7.48 -7.49 10.86
N VAL A 22 -6.91 -6.29 10.88
CA VAL A 22 -7.38 -5.17 10.06
C VAL A 22 -7.08 -5.46 8.60
N THR A 23 -8.09 -5.40 7.75
CA THR A 23 -8.00 -5.77 6.33
C THR A 23 -8.77 -4.77 5.47
N PHE A 24 -8.50 -4.76 4.19
CA PHE A 24 -9.41 -4.17 3.21
C PHE A 24 -10.75 -4.93 3.15
N ASP A 25 -11.79 -4.26 2.67
CA ASP A 25 -13.12 -4.86 2.50
C ASP A 25 -13.08 -6.04 1.52
N GLY A 26 -13.62 -7.19 1.92
CA GLY A 26 -13.67 -8.38 1.10
C GLY A 26 -12.57 -9.42 1.37
N ALA A 27 -11.59 -9.13 2.23
CA ALA A 27 -10.51 -10.08 2.55
C ALA A 27 -10.96 -11.31 3.34
N LEU A 28 -11.98 -11.14 4.20
CA LEU A 28 -12.46 -12.18 5.13
C LEU A 28 -13.64 -12.98 4.53
N THR A 29 -13.47 -13.49 3.31
CA THR A 29 -14.46 -14.31 2.62
C THR A 29 -13.99 -15.75 2.49
N ALA A 30 -14.92 -16.70 2.59
CA ALA A 30 -14.68 -18.11 2.28
C ALA A 30 -14.92 -18.41 0.78
N ASP A 31 -15.63 -17.53 0.06
CA ASP A 31 -15.88 -17.71 -1.36
C ASP A 31 -14.64 -17.40 -2.20
N LYS A 32 -14.22 -18.39 -2.99
CA LYS A 32 -13.00 -18.28 -3.81
C LYS A 32 -13.12 -17.22 -4.90
N ALA A 33 -14.27 -17.05 -5.53
CA ALA A 33 -14.45 -16.08 -6.60
C ALA A 33 -14.38 -14.65 -6.04
N THR A 34 -15.04 -14.40 -4.93
CA THR A 34 -14.97 -13.13 -4.19
C THR A 34 -13.55 -12.83 -3.72
N LEU A 35 -12.82 -13.84 -3.20
CA LEU A 35 -11.42 -13.67 -2.79
C LEU A 35 -10.52 -13.28 -3.96
N ILE A 36 -10.68 -13.90 -5.12
CA ILE A 36 -9.93 -13.57 -6.34
C ILE A 36 -10.27 -12.15 -6.82
N SER A 37 -11.55 -11.78 -6.84
CA SER A 37 -11.99 -10.43 -7.20
C SER A 37 -11.43 -9.37 -6.24
N HIS A 38 -11.38 -9.65 -4.95
CA HIS A 38 -10.73 -8.80 -3.97
C HIS A 38 -9.23 -8.65 -4.26
N GLY A 39 -8.53 -9.76 -4.56
CA GLY A 39 -7.11 -9.74 -4.93
C GLY A 39 -6.82 -8.94 -6.21
N ASP A 40 -7.70 -9.00 -7.22
CA ASP A 40 -7.63 -8.18 -8.42
C ASP A 40 -7.73 -6.67 -8.09
N ARG A 41 -8.71 -6.30 -7.27
CA ARG A 41 -8.86 -4.94 -6.77
C ARG A 41 -7.61 -4.49 -5.99
N LEU A 42 -7.08 -5.34 -5.12
CA LEU A 42 -5.85 -5.05 -4.35
C LEU A 42 -4.63 -4.83 -5.26
N ALA A 43 -4.50 -5.56 -6.38
CA ALA A 43 -3.43 -5.32 -7.34
C ALA A 43 -3.47 -3.89 -7.93
N SER A 44 -4.66 -3.27 -7.98
CA SER A 44 -4.80 -1.84 -8.33
C SER A 44 -4.51 -0.95 -7.11
N VAL A 45 -5.18 -1.15 -5.98
CA VAL A 45 -5.03 -0.33 -4.76
C VAL A 45 -3.58 -0.25 -4.28
N LEU A 46 -2.87 -1.38 -4.28
CA LEU A 46 -1.45 -1.46 -3.88
C LEU A 46 -0.48 -0.97 -4.98
N GLY A 47 -0.98 -0.64 -6.17
CA GLY A 47 -0.18 -0.06 -7.25
C GLY A 47 0.63 -1.07 -8.06
N CYS A 48 0.38 -2.37 -7.98
CA CYS A 48 1.08 -3.38 -8.78
C CYS A 48 1.01 -3.07 -10.28
N ARG A 49 -0.17 -2.64 -10.76
CA ARG A 49 -0.41 -2.29 -12.17
C ARG A 49 0.36 -1.05 -12.64
N GLY A 50 0.74 -0.15 -11.72
CA GLY A 50 1.52 1.04 -12.05
C GLY A 50 2.93 0.71 -12.53
N CYS A 51 3.56 -0.30 -11.94
CA CYS A 51 4.90 -0.76 -12.30
C CYS A 51 4.87 -1.96 -13.24
N HIS A 52 4.02 -2.96 -12.96
CA HIS A 52 3.99 -4.22 -13.72
C HIS A 52 3.10 -4.17 -14.97
N GLY A 53 2.54 -2.99 -15.31
CA GLY A 53 1.64 -2.83 -16.44
C GLY A 53 0.19 -3.20 -16.14
N LYS A 54 -0.74 -2.69 -16.96
CA LYS A 54 -2.19 -2.85 -16.77
C LYS A 54 -2.60 -4.32 -16.60
N ASN A 55 -2.01 -5.21 -17.38
CA ASN A 55 -2.28 -6.65 -17.36
C ASN A 55 -1.23 -7.45 -16.60
N LEU A 56 -0.32 -6.77 -15.87
CA LEU A 56 0.76 -7.37 -15.09
C LEU A 56 1.82 -8.13 -15.94
N GLU A 57 1.95 -7.76 -17.20
CA GLU A 57 2.91 -8.35 -18.18
C GLU A 57 4.32 -7.79 -18.04
N GLY A 58 4.54 -6.90 -17.09
CA GLY A 58 5.80 -6.21 -16.86
C GLY A 58 5.97 -4.98 -17.75
N THR A 59 6.87 -4.09 -17.33
CA THR A 59 7.21 -2.88 -18.08
C THR A 59 8.67 -2.49 -17.85
N LEU A 60 9.19 -1.59 -18.69
CA LEU A 60 10.43 -0.88 -18.41
C LEU A 60 10.13 0.25 -17.41
N ALA A 61 10.41 0.01 -16.14
CA ALA A 61 10.12 0.96 -15.05
C ALA A 61 10.91 2.29 -15.19
N THR A 62 12.11 2.24 -15.78
CA THR A 62 12.95 3.43 -16.02
C THR A 62 12.72 4.09 -17.40
N LYS A 63 11.57 3.83 -18.03
CA LYS A 63 11.24 4.37 -19.36
C LYS A 63 11.42 5.90 -19.46
N TYR A 64 11.07 6.64 -18.41
CA TYR A 64 11.10 8.10 -18.39
C TYR A 64 12.32 8.68 -17.64
N THR A 65 13.28 7.83 -17.27
CA THR A 65 14.49 8.19 -16.51
C THR A 65 15.71 7.53 -17.13
N PRO A 66 16.06 7.88 -18.39
CA PRO A 66 17.09 7.18 -19.15
C PRO A 66 18.51 7.30 -18.57
N GLN A 67 18.73 8.23 -17.63
CA GLN A 67 20.01 8.37 -16.90
C GLN A 67 20.26 7.17 -15.96
N PHE A 68 19.22 6.45 -15.55
CA PHE A 68 19.34 5.18 -14.83
C PHE A 68 19.46 4.02 -15.81
N GLY A 69 20.02 2.93 -15.37
CA GLY A 69 20.07 1.70 -16.17
C GLY A 69 18.66 1.11 -16.39
N PRO A 70 18.48 0.28 -17.42
CA PRO A 70 17.19 -0.35 -17.67
C PRO A 70 16.80 -1.27 -16.51
N LEU A 71 15.74 -0.88 -15.82
CA LEU A 71 15.10 -1.64 -14.76
C LEU A 71 13.70 -2.05 -15.23
N TYR A 72 13.47 -3.35 -15.27
CA TYR A 72 12.18 -3.92 -15.65
C TYR A 72 11.42 -4.39 -14.41
N ALA A 73 10.16 -3.97 -14.30
CA ALA A 73 9.23 -4.64 -13.41
C ALA A 73 8.83 -5.97 -14.03
N SER A 74 8.94 -7.05 -13.29
CA SER A 74 8.74 -8.42 -13.78
C SER A 74 7.41 -8.64 -14.48
N ASN A 75 7.38 -9.54 -15.46
CA ASN A 75 6.15 -10.07 -16.01
C ASN A 75 5.55 -11.08 -15.04
N LEU A 76 4.53 -10.64 -14.27
CA LEU A 76 3.92 -11.48 -13.24
C LEU A 76 3.13 -12.65 -13.83
N THR A 77 2.67 -12.54 -15.09
CA THR A 77 1.90 -13.61 -15.74
C THR A 77 2.74 -14.85 -15.99
N VAL A 78 4.05 -14.72 -16.15
CA VAL A 78 4.97 -15.85 -16.41
C VAL A 78 5.85 -16.17 -15.21
N GLU A 79 6.14 -15.20 -14.32
CA GLU A 79 7.03 -15.45 -13.17
C GLU A 79 6.29 -15.98 -11.94
N VAL A 80 5.06 -15.52 -11.66
CA VAL A 80 4.29 -15.96 -10.49
C VAL A 80 4.07 -17.49 -10.45
N PRO A 81 3.79 -18.18 -11.56
CA PRO A 81 3.67 -19.64 -11.55
C PRO A 81 4.91 -20.41 -11.08
N GLU A 82 6.10 -19.81 -11.20
CA GLU A 82 7.37 -20.45 -10.85
C GLU A 82 7.70 -20.39 -9.35
N TYR A 83 7.00 -19.51 -8.60
CA TYR A 83 7.28 -19.31 -7.18
C TYR A 83 6.23 -19.98 -6.29
N THR A 84 6.69 -20.57 -5.19
CA THR A 84 5.81 -20.97 -4.09
C THR A 84 5.20 -19.75 -3.41
N ASN A 85 4.15 -19.96 -2.61
CA ASN A 85 3.56 -18.85 -1.83
C ASN A 85 4.56 -18.27 -0.81
N ALA A 86 5.44 -19.09 -0.23
CA ALA A 86 6.50 -18.65 0.66
C ALA A 86 7.52 -17.74 -0.08
N GLN A 87 7.89 -18.10 -1.31
CA GLN A 87 8.78 -17.29 -2.14
C GLN A 87 8.11 -15.95 -2.56
N LEU A 88 6.82 -15.98 -2.92
CA LEU A 88 6.06 -14.75 -3.19
C LEU A 88 5.97 -13.85 -1.96
N ASN A 89 5.78 -14.43 -0.78
CA ASN A 89 5.84 -13.68 0.47
C ASN A 89 7.21 -13.03 0.69
N GLY A 90 8.28 -13.79 0.44
CA GLY A 90 9.66 -13.27 0.49
C GLY A 90 9.87 -12.10 -0.46
N ILE A 91 9.44 -12.23 -1.72
CA ILE A 91 9.57 -11.19 -2.76
C ILE A 91 8.77 -9.95 -2.38
N ILE A 92 7.47 -10.13 -2.12
CA ILE A 92 6.53 -9.00 -1.96
C ILE A 92 6.75 -8.29 -0.63
N ARG A 93 6.82 -9.03 0.49
CA ARG A 93 6.88 -8.43 1.83
C ARG A 93 8.28 -8.22 2.38
N HIS A 94 9.26 -8.96 1.90
CA HIS A 94 10.61 -8.94 2.49
C HIS A 94 11.70 -8.51 1.52
N GLY A 95 11.37 -8.27 0.26
CA GLY A 95 12.34 -7.84 -0.76
C GLY A 95 13.39 -8.88 -1.11
N THR A 96 13.22 -10.14 -0.68
CA THR A 96 14.12 -11.26 -1.00
C THR A 96 13.73 -11.91 -2.31
N HIS A 97 14.68 -12.58 -2.99
CA HIS A 97 14.37 -13.25 -4.24
C HIS A 97 15.08 -14.60 -4.31
N PRO A 98 14.41 -15.69 -4.79
CA PRO A 98 15.00 -17.03 -4.79
C PRO A 98 16.31 -17.20 -5.55
N SER A 99 16.45 -16.52 -6.71
CA SER A 99 17.63 -16.62 -7.58
C SER A 99 18.59 -15.43 -7.51
N ARG A 100 18.21 -14.36 -6.81
CA ARG A 100 19.03 -13.16 -6.59
C ARG A 100 18.76 -12.61 -5.19
N LYS A 101 19.75 -12.09 -4.50
CA LYS A 101 19.66 -11.73 -3.07
C LYS A 101 18.52 -10.78 -2.72
N THR A 102 18.08 -9.93 -3.66
CA THR A 102 17.08 -8.88 -3.41
C THR A 102 16.33 -8.50 -4.68
N VAL A 103 15.26 -7.77 -4.52
CA VAL A 103 14.59 -7.00 -5.56
C VAL A 103 14.95 -5.52 -5.45
N TRP A 104 14.73 -4.76 -6.52
CA TRP A 104 15.00 -3.33 -6.61
C TRP A 104 13.74 -2.60 -7.06
N ASN A 105 13.53 -1.39 -6.54
CA ASN A 105 12.36 -0.54 -6.82
C ASN A 105 10.98 -1.16 -6.53
N MET A 106 10.93 -2.31 -5.89
CA MET A 106 9.68 -2.85 -5.38
C MET A 106 9.53 -2.40 -3.93
N PRO A 107 8.41 -1.74 -3.55
CA PRO A 107 8.24 -1.14 -2.22
C PRO A 107 7.88 -2.20 -1.16
N SER A 108 8.73 -3.23 -1.04
CA SER A 108 8.56 -4.31 -0.07
C SER A 108 8.55 -3.80 1.37
N GLU A 109 9.21 -2.67 1.63
CA GLU A 109 9.19 -1.97 2.91
C GLU A 109 7.80 -1.49 3.32
N VAL A 110 6.97 -1.17 2.34
CA VAL A 110 5.55 -0.83 2.55
C VAL A 110 4.71 -2.10 2.62
N PHE A 111 4.93 -3.01 1.69
CA PHE A 111 4.14 -4.24 1.53
C PHE A 111 4.35 -5.26 2.66
N GLN A 112 5.42 -5.16 3.46
CA GLN A 112 5.58 -5.98 4.65
C GLN A 112 4.41 -5.82 5.65
N ASN A 113 3.67 -4.71 5.56
CA ASN A 113 2.54 -4.39 6.44
C ASN A 113 1.18 -4.88 5.89
N ILE A 114 1.13 -5.46 4.69
CA ILE A 114 -0.10 -6.05 4.16
C ILE A 114 -0.56 -7.16 5.12
N SER A 115 -1.84 -7.17 5.48
CA SER A 115 -2.40 -8.23 6.34
C SER A 115 -2.36 -9.61 5.67
N ASP A 116 -2.34 -10.68 6.44
CA ASP A 116 -2.32 -12.02 5.85
C ASP A 116 -3.55 -12.35 5.00
N PRO A 117 -4.79 -11.95 5.38
CA PRO A 117 -5.94 -12.14 4.51
C PRO A 117 -5.84 -11.39 3.19
N ASP A 118 -5.38 -10.14 3.19
CA ASP A 118 -5.19 -9.35 1.97
C ASP A 118 -4.07 -9.92 1.10
N PHE A 119 -2.98 -10.35 1.70
CA PHE A 119 -1.90 -11.02 0.97
C PHE A 119 -2.37 -12.33 0.34
N LYS A 120 -3.14 -13.14 1.07
CA LYS A 120 -3.75 -14.37 0.55
C LYS A 120 -4.65 -14.09 -0.65
N ALA A 121 -5.48 -13.04 -0.59
CA ALA A 121 -6.34 -12.64 -1.70
C ALA A 121 -5.51 -12.17 -2.92
N LEU A 122 -4.51 -11.34 -2.71
CA LEU A 122 -3.59 -10.90 -3.77
C LEU A 122 -2.93 -12.09 -4.46
N VAL A 123 -2.35 -13.03 -3.71
CA VAL A 123 -1.72 -14.23 -4.27
C VAL A 123 -2.75 -15.11 -4.99
N ALA A 124 -3.96 -15.26 -4.45
CA ALA A 124 -5.03 -16.02 -5.11
C ALA A 124 -5.35 -15.44 -6.50
N TYR A 125 -5.45 -14.11 -6.60
CA TYR A 125 -5.64 -13.44 -7.88
C TYR A 125 -4.44 -13.63 -8.81
N LEU A 126 -3.22 -13.37 -8.36
CA LEU A 126 -2.01 -13.50 -9.18
C LEU A 126 -1.85 -14.92 -9.76
N ARG A 127 -2.32 -15.95 -9.07
CA ARG A 127 -2.36 -17.34 -9.53
C ARG A 127 -3.37 -17.60 -10.66
N THR A 128 -4.31 -16.69 -10.91
CA THR A 128 -5.27 -16.82 -12.01
C THR A 128 -4.77 -16.23 -13.33
N LEU A 129 -3.66 -15.50 -13.31
CA LEU A 129 -3.11 -14.85 -14.49
C LEU A 129 -2.69 -15.90 -15.52
N LYS A 130 -3.12 -15.69 -16.75
CA LYS A 130 -2.69 -16.55 -17.87
C LYS A 130 -1.37 -16.03 -18.42
N PRO A 131 -0.38 -16.89 -18.66
CA PRO A 131 0.91 -16.46 -19.20
C PRO A 131 0.76 -15.70 -20.52
N GLN A 132 1.39 -14.54 -20.61
CA GLN A 132 1.45 -13.69 -21.79
C GLN A 132 2.86 -13.11 -21.94
N GLY A 133 3.39 -13.11 -23.16
CA GLY A 133 4.73 -12.60 -23.41
C GLY A 133 5.84 -13.47 -22.83
N SER A 134 6.94 -12.86 -22.45
CA SER A 134 8.14 -13.53 -21.94
C SER A 134 8.67 -12.87 -20.66
N LYS A 135 9.60 -13.53 -19.98
CA LYS A 135 10.35 -12.92 -18.87
C LYS A 135 11.12 -11.70 -19.34
N LEU A 136 11.13 -10.68 -18.50
CA LEU A 136 11.88 -9.48 -18.77
C LEU A 136 13.32 -9.61 -18.23
N PRO A 137 14.28 -8.88 -18.85
CA PRO A 137 15.68 -8.96 -18.44
C PRO A 137 15.90 -8.51 -16.99
N PRO A 138 16.94 -9.05 -16.31
CA PRO A 138 17.34 -8.56 -15.01
C PRO A 138 17.81 -7.10 -15.07
N PRO A 139 17.80 -6.39 -13.91
CA PRO A 139 18.27 -5.01 -13.81
C PRO A 139 19.71 -4.86 -14.36
N ARG A 140 19.95 -3.79 -15.13
CA ARG A 140 21.30 -3.39 -15.55
C ARG A 140 21.61 -2.00 -15.00
N PHE A 141 22.47 -1.93 -14.03
CA PHE A 141 22.81 -0.68 -13.36
C PHE A 141 23.75 0.18 -14.21
N SER A 142 23.36 1.45 -14.42
CA SER A 142 24.21 2.49 -15.03
C SER A 142 25.37 2.89 -14.12
N ALA A 143 26.26 3.75 -14.58
CA ALA A 143 27.29 4.33 -13.73
C ALA A 143 26.69 5.17 -12.59
N LEU A 144 25.58 5.88 -12.87
CA LEU A 144 24.84 6.66 -11.86
C LEU A 144 24.21 5.77 -10.81
N ASP A 145 23.57 4.66 -11.22
CA ASP A 145 23.02 3.69 -10.27
C ASP A 145 24.09 3.15 -9.34
N ARG A 146 25.22 2.71 -9.89
CA ARG A 146 26.35 2.20 -9.08
C ARG A 146 26.90 3.24 -8.11
N LYS A 147 26.99 4.51 -8.55
CA LYS A 147 27.40 5.63 -7.69
C LYS A 147 26.40 5.80 -6.54
N ASN A 148 25.10 5.80 -6.83
CA ASN A 148 24.05 5.96 -5.82
C ASN A 148 23.97 4.76 -4.86
N ILE A 149 24.20 3.54 -5.36
CA ILE A 149 24.28 2.34 -4.52
C ILE A 149 25.48 2.45 -3.57
N ALA A 150 26.65 2.83 -4.07
CA ALA A 150 27.85 3.02 -3.25
C ALA A 150 27.70 4.13 -2.20
N ALA A 151 26.96 5.19 -2.53
CA ALA A 151 26.64 6.29 -1.62
C ALA A 151 25.50 5.94 -0.65
N GLY A 152 24.84 4.77 -0.77
CA GLY A 152 23.70 4.38 0.05
C GLY A 152 22.41 5.19 -0.20
N THR A 153 22.33 5.92 -1.30
CA THR A 153 21.14 6.71 -1.70
C THR A 153 20.20 5.92 -2.60
N TYR A 154 20.67 4.84 -3.22
CA TYR A 154 19.86 3.86 -3.92
C TYR A 154 20.06 2.48 -3.26
N LYS A 155 19.02 1.94 -2.66
CA LYS A 155 19.11 0.79 -1.76
C LYS A 155 18.27 -0.39 -2.26
N PRO A 156 18.72 -1.62 -1.99
CA PRO A 156 17.94 -2.82 -2.28
C PRO A 156 16.74 -2.93 -1.32
N ALA A 157 15.66 -3.56 -1.78
CA ALA A 157 14.43 -3.69 -1.00
C ALA A 157 14.63 -4.36 0.36
N VAL A 158 15.52 -5.36 0.48
CA VAL A 158 15.82 -6.00 1.77
C VAL A 158 16.36 -5.01 2.81
N GLN A 159 17.15 -4.03 2.39
CA GLN A 159 17.65 -2.98 3.27
C GLN A 159 16.53 -1.99 3.64
N LEU A 160 15.72 -1.57 2.67
CA LEU A 160 14.60 -0.67 2.90
C LEU A 160 13.58 -1.29 3.88
N VAL A 161 13.30 -2.59 3.77
CA VAL A 161 12.44 -3.32 4.72
C VAL A 161 12.96 -3.20 6.16
N GLN A 162 14.28 -3.32 6.37
CA GLN A 162 14.87 -3.18 7.71
C GLN A 162 14.87 -1.74 8.22
N GLU A 163 15.09 -0.78 7.32
CA GLU A 163 15.06 0.65 7.67
C GLU A 163 13.65 1.11 8.02
N PHE A 164 12.64 0.67 7.27
CA PHE A 164 11.23 0.97 7.54
C PHE A 164 10.79 0.52 8.93
N LYS A 165 11.19 -0.67 9.38
CA LYS A 165 10.87 -1.19 10.72
C LYS A 165 11.38 -0.29 11.85
N ARG A 166 12.40 0.51 11.61
CA ARG A 166 12.96 1.48 12.56
C ARG A 166 12.31 2.85 12.49
N GLY A 167 11.51 3.10 11.46
CA GLY A 167 10.78 4.36 11.28
C GLY A 167 9.60 4.50 12.26
N GLN A 168 9.14 5.73 12.44
CA GLN A 168 7.91 5.98 13.20
C GLN A 168 6.71 5.59 12.35
N PRO A 169 5.85 4.67 12.83
CA PRO A 169 4.64 4.30 12.09
C PRO A 169 3.62 5.45 12.09
N PRO A 170 2.60 5.41 11.22
CA PRO A 170 1.47 6.30 11.31
C PRO A 170 0.83 6.27 12.70
N LEU A 171 0.48 7.46 13.22
CA LEU A 171 0.00 7.66 14.59
C LEU A 171 -1.19 6.73 14.91
N ASP A 172 -1.13 6.05 16.06
CA ASP A 172 -2.27 5.28 16.56
C ASP A 172 -3.27 6.21 17.26
N LEU A 173 -4.48 6.24 16.76
CA LEU A 173 -5.58 7.06 17.26
C LEU A 173 -6.71 6.21 17.86
N GLY A 174 -6.45 4.91 18.04
CA GLY A 174 -7.40 3.95 18.59
C GLY A 174 -8.11 3.09 17.54
N PRO A 175 -8.86 2.08 18.00
CA PRO A 175 -9.41 1.02 17.15
C PRO A 175 -10.43 1.53 16.11
N GLN A 176 -11.13 2.61 16.38
CA GLN A 176 -12.09 3.21 15.44
C GLN A 176 -11.42 3.77 14.18
N TYR A 177 -10.12 4.01 14.20
CA TYR A 177 -9.32 4.51 13.08
C TYR A 177 -8.40 3.44 12.46
N ALA A 178 -8.50 2.20 12.92
CA ALA A 178 -7.55 1.13 12.56
C ALA A 178 -7.51 0.87 11.04
N LEU A 179 -8.66 0.86 10.36
CA LEU A 179 -8.72 0.66 8.90
C LEU A 179 -8.07 1.82 8.14
N GLY A 180 -8.37 3.07 8.48
CA GLY A 180 -7.76 4.22 7.84
C GLY A 180 -6.24 4.27 8.06
N ARG A 181 -5.78 3.96 9.28
CA ARG A 181 -4.36 3.80 9.62
C ARG A 181 -3.71 2.69 8.78
N TYR A 182 -4.36 1.53 8.66
CA TYR A 182 -3.88 0.42 7.84
C TYR A 182 -3.72 0.82 6.38
N ILE A 183 -4.74 1.44 5.78
CA ILE A 183 -4.68 1.94 4.40
C ILE A 183 -3.49 2.89 4.21
N THR A 184 -3.26 3.85 5.13
CA THR A 184 -2.10 4.74 5.03
C THR A 184 -0.79 3.98 5.12
N THR A 185 -0.70 2.97 5.98
CA THR A 185 0.52 2.18 6.20
C THR A 185 0.92 1.36 4.97
N VAL A 186 -0.05 0.85 4.19
CA VAL A 186 0.24 0.00 3.03
C VAL A 186 0.19 0.77 1.69
N SER A 187 -0.04 2.09 1.71
CA SER A 187 -0.18 2.86 0.47
C SER A 187 0.41 4.28 0.51
N CYS A 188 0.16 5.08 1.57
CA CYS A 188 0.55 6.49 1.59
C CYS A 188 2.00 6.70 2.03
N VAL A 189 2.51 5.84 2.93
CA VAL A 189 3.84 5.98 3.53
C VAL A 189 4.97 5.89 2.52
N GLU A 190 4.75 5.21 1.38
CA GLU A 190 5.72 5.12 0.28
C GLU A 190 6.23 6.50 -0.16
N CYS A 191 5.34 7.46 -0.23
CA CYS A 191 5.64 8.81 -0.69
C CYS A 191 5.64 9.85 0.44
N HIS A 192 4.75 9.71 1.43
CA HIS A 192 4.55 10.72 2.46
C HIS A 192 5.34 10.47 3.76
N GLY A 193 6.24 9.47 3.76
CA GLY A 193 7.01 9.09 4.94
C GLY A 193 6.24 8.18 5.90
N THR A 194 6.97 7.42 6.71
CA THR A 194 6.37 6.43 7.64
C THR A 194 5.45 7.08 8.66
N ASP A 195 5.72 8.33 9.05
CA ASP A 195 4.94 9.14 9.96
C ASP A 195 3.90 10.06 9.27
N LEU A 196 3.83 10.03 7.92
CA LEU A 196 2.97 10.86 7.07
C LEU A 196 3.28 12.37 7.13
N ASN A 197 4.50 12.75 7.54
CA ASN A 197 4.92 14.16 7.61
C ASN A 197 5.43 14.71 6.28
N GLY A 198 5.49 13.86 5.26
CA GLY A 198 5.99 14.25 3.94
C GLY A 198 7.52 14.31 3.89
N GLY A 199 8.03 14.98 2.90
CA GLY A 199 9.48 15.13 2.70
C GLY A 199 9.91 14.82 1.27
N ALA A 200 11.12 14.30 1.10
CA ALA A 200 11.61 13.83 -0.18
C ALA A 200 11.25 12.35 -0.35
N ALA A 201 10.44 12.02 -1.33
CA ALA A 201 10.19 10.65 -1.76
C ALA A 201 11.01 10.35 -3.02
N ALA A 202 11.43 9.10 -3.18
CA ALA A 202 12.03 8.63 -4.43
C ALA A 202 10.91 8.54 -5.48
N GLY A 203 10.82 9.54 -6.35
CA GLY A 203 9.94 9.48 -7.51
C GLY A 203 10.66 8.84 -8.69
N SER A 204 9.91 8.31 -9.64
CA SER A 204 10.43 7.74 -10.89
C SER A 204 11.23 8.74 -11.74
N SER A 205 11.05 10.04 -11.50
CA SER A 205 11.71 11.12 -12.23
C SER A 205 12.73 11.92 -11.38
N GLY A 206 13.04 11.42 -10.19
CA GLY A 206 13.89 12.10 -9.21
C GLY A 206 13.16 12.37 -7.89
N PRO A 207 13.79 13.06 -6.95
CA PRO A 207 13.17 13.35 -5.66
C PRO A 207 11.92 14.23 -5.84
N VAL A 208 10.78 13.74 -5.34
CA VAL A 208 9.52 14.47 -5.30
C VAL A 208 9.33 15.00 -3.88
N LYS A 209 9.07 16.30 -3.73
CA LYS A 209 8.69 16.86 -2.44
C LYS A 209 7.22 16.60 -2.18
N THR A 210 6.93 15.79 -1.18
CA THR A 210 5.57 15.43 -0.80
C THR A 210 5.11 16.23 0.43
N PRO A 211 3.83 16.63 0.51
CA PRO A 211 3.32 17.38 1.65
C PRO A 211 3.13 16.50 2.88
N ASN A 212 3.16 17.11 4.06
CA ASN A 212 2.63 16.50 5.27
C ASN A 212 1.11 16.29 5.11
N LEU A 213 0.64 15.08 5.42
CA LEU A 213 -0.79 14.74 5.30
C LEU A 213 -1.67 15.40 6.36
N VAL A 214 -1.13 16.26 7.22
CA VAL A 214 -1.94 17.21 8.02
C VAL A 214 -2.83 18.09 7.13
N ILE A 215 -2.44 18.32 5.87
CA ILE A 215 -3.24 19.05 4.88
C ILE A 215 -4.63 18.42 4.67
N ALA A 216 -4.82 17.14 4.94
CA ALA A 216 -6.13 16.47 4.86
C ALA A 216 -7.16 17.08 5.82
N GLY A 217 -6.71 17.75 6.89
CA GLY A 217 -7.57 18.51 7.80
C GLY A 217 -8.36 19.62 7.12
N ALA A 218 -7.84 20.19 6.03
CA ALA A 218 -8.49 21.26 5.27
C ALA A 218 -9.50 20.76 4.24
N TYR A 219 -9.55 19.46 3.95
CA TYR A 219 -10.46 18.90 2.96
C TYR A 219 -11.86 18.67 3.55
N SER A 220 -12.91 19.09 2.81
CA SER A 220 -14.26 18.58 3.04
C SER A 220 -14.34 17.09 2.63
N ARG A 221 -15.36 16.36 3.09
CA ARG A 221 -15.57 14.97 2.67
C ARG A 221 -15.73 14.85 1.15
N ALA A 222 -16.46 15.79 0.54
CA ALA A 222 -16.67 15.82 -0.91
C ALA A 222 -15.37 16.11 -1.70
N ASP A 223 -14.55 17.04 -1.21
CA ASP A 223 -13.24 17.33 -1.85
C ASP A 223 -12.29 16.14 -1.71
N PHE A 224 -12.31 15.47 -0.57
CA PHE A 224 -11.50 14.26 -0.37
C PHE A 224 -11.93 13.11 -1.30
N GLU A 225 -13.24 12.93 -1.48
CA GLU A 225 -13.77 11.94 -2.44
C GLU A 225 -13.31 12.26 -3.87
N ARG A 226 -13.39 13.52 -4.30
CA ARG A 226 -12.89 13.94 -5.63
C ARG A 226 -11.38 13.77 -5.75
N LEU A 227 -10.63 14.04 -4.69
CA LEU A 227 -9.19 13.80 -4.65
C LEU A 227 -8.90 12.32 -4.91
N MET A 228 -9.56 11.40 -4.21
CA MET A 228 -9.28 9.97 -4.27
C MET A 228 -9.78 9.30 -5.55
N THR A 229 -10.85 9.80 -6.17
CA THR A 229 -11.49 9.16 -7.32
C THR A 229 -11.20 9.83 -8.66
N GLN A 230 -10.91 11.13 -8.66
CA GLN A 230 -10.76 11.93 -9.88
C GLN A 230 -9.39 12.64 -9.96
N GLY A 231 -8.58 12.58 -8.91
CA GLY A 231 -7.30 13.29 -8.87
C GLY A 231 -7.43 14.80 -8.84
N VAL A 232 -8.52 15.33 -8.28
CA VAL A 232 -8.79 16.77 -8.19
C VAL A 232 -8.68 17.23 -6.73
N GLY A 233 -7.77 18.15 -6.46
CA GLY A 233 -7.57 18.72 -5.13
C GLY A 233 -8.69 19.69 -4.71
N ALA A 234 -8.71 20.08 -3.45
CA ALA A 234 -9.68 21.04 -2.91
C ALA A 234 -9.69 22.34 -3.74
N GLY A 235 -10.90 22.89 -3.95
CA GLY A 235 -11.09 24.07 -4.80
C GLY A 235 -10.78 23.84 -6.30
N GLY A 236 -10.73 22.61 -6.77
CA GLY A 236 -10.42 22.28 -8.17
C GLY A 236 -8.92 22.32 -8.50
N ARG A 237 -8.04 22.36 -7.48
CA ARG A 237 -6.59 22.43 -7.66
C ARG A 237 -6.06 21.21 -8.39
N LYS A 238 -5.22 21.43 -9.40
CA LYS A 238 -4.45 20.37 -10.05
C LYS A 238 -3.42 19.78 -9.08
N LEU A 239 -3.32 18.46 -9.08
CA LEU A 239 -2.32 17.73 -8.31
C LEU A 239 -0.98 17.68 -9.05
N ASP A 240 0.08 17.37 -8.29
CA ASP A 240 1.31 16.85 -8.89
C ASP A 240 0.98 15.59 -9.71
N PRO A 241 1.59 15.41 -10.89
CA PRO A 241 1.31 14.25 -11.76
C PRO A 241 1.41 12.90 -11.04
N ALA A 242 2.39 12.73 -10.13
CA ALA A 242 2.54 11.49 -9.39
C ALA A 242 1.30 11.21 -8.51
N MET A 243 0.85 12.22 -7.74
CA MET A 243 -0.34 12.06 -6.89
C MET A 243 -1.62 11.92 -7.72
N TYR A 244 -1.71 12.60 -8.88
CA TYR A 244 -2.83 12.42 -9.80
C TYR A 244 -2.95 10.95 -10.24
N TYR A 245 -1.86 10.35 -10.75
CA TYR A 245 -1.88 8.95 -11.18
C TYR A 245 -2.12 7.97 -10.04
N VAL A 246 -1.62 8.27 -8.83
CA VAL A 246 -1.93 7.47 -7.64
C VAL A 246 -3.42 7.55 -7.31
N ALA A 247 -4.03 8.72 -7.35
CA ALA A 247 -5.45 8.90 -7.08
C ALA A 247 -6.32 8.06 -8.03
N ILE A 248 -6.19 8.28 -9.33
CA ILE A 248 -7.05 7.62 -10.32
C ILE A 248 -6.71 6.15 -10.59
N GLY A 249 -5.44 5.77 -10.44
CA GLY A 249 -4.97 4.40 -10.72
C GLY A 249 -4.97 3.46 -9.51
N ARG A 250 -4.98 4.02 -8.29
CA ARG A 250 -4.95 3.24 -7.04
C ARG A 250 -6.17 3.52 -6.17
N PHE A 251 -6.37 4.75 -5.72
CA PHE A 251 -7.35 5.08 -4.69
C PHE A 251 -8.79 5.13 -5.19
N ALA A 252 -9.00 5.33 -6.51
CA ALA A 252 -10.31 5.16 -7.12
C ALA A 252 -10.85 3.72 -6.96
N HIS A 253 -9.99 2.74 -6.71
CA HIS A 253 -10.37 1.34 -6.46
C HIS A 253 -10.64 1.03 -4.98
N LEU A 254 -10.48 1.98 -4.05
CA LEU A 254 -10.95 1.83 -2.69
C LEU A 254 -12.48 1.79 -2.66
N THR A 255 -13.06 1.01 -1.75
CA THR A 255 -14.51 1.05 -1.52
C THR A 255 -14.92 2.38 -0.87
N PRO A 256 -16.20 2.76 -0.93
CA PRO A 256 -16.69 3.94 -0.18
C PRO A 256 -16.35 3.87 1.32
N HIS A 257 -16.52 2.70 1.95
CA HIS A 257 -16.19 2.50 3.36
C HIS A 257 -14.68 2.68 3.65
N GLU A 258 -13.82 2.16 2.79
CA GLU A 258 -12.37 2.34 2.91
C GLU A 258 -11.96 3.81 2.75
N ARG A 259 -12.57 4.56 1.80
CA ARG A 259 -12.34 6.00 1.65
C ARG A 259 -12.85 6.80 2.84
N ASP A 260 -13.99 6.41 3.42
CA ASP A 260 -14.52 7.03 4.64
C ASP A 260 -13.60 6.80 5.83
N ALA A 261 -13.13 5.57 6.01
CA ALA A 261 -12.18 5.22 7.07
C ALA A 261 -10.85 5.98 6.92
N LEU A 262 -10.33 6.06 5.69
CA LEU A 262 -9.12 6.82 5.38
C LEU A 262 -9.29 8.31 5.69
N TYR A 263 -10.41 8.91 5.24
CA TYR A 263 -10.73 10.31 5.53
C TYR A 263 -10.82 10.58 7.03
N ALA A 264 -11.59 9.76 7.76
CA ALA A 264 -11.77 9.89 9.20
C ALA A 264 -10.42 9.82 9.94
N TYR A 265 -9.56 8.87 9.57
CA TYR A 265 -8.23 8.75 10.16
C TYR A 265 -7.36 10.00 9.90
N LEU A 266 -7.28 10.46 8.65
CA LEU A 266 -6.44 11.62 8.30
C LEU A 266 -6.95 12.92 8.94
N LYS A 267 -8.28 13.11 9.05
CA LYS A 267 -8.88 14.23 9.77
C LYS A 267 -8.51 14.21 11.25
N ALA A 268 -8.73 13.09 11.92
CA ALA A 268 -8.40 12.93 13.34
C ALA A 268 -6.91 13.12 13.62
N ARG A 269 -6.04 12.62 12.69
CA ARG A 269 -4.60 12.86 12.77
C ARG A 269 -4.27 14.34 12.65
N ALA A 270 -4.87 15.06 11.71
CA ALA A 270 -4.65 16.49 11.55
C ALA A 270 -5.08 17.26 12.79
N GLU A 271 -6.25 16.99 13.35
CA GLU A 271 -6.75 17.59 14.59
C GLU A 271 -5.84 17.31 15.79
N ARG A 272 -5.31 16.09 15.89
CA ARG A 272 -4.39 15.70 16.97
C ARG A 272 -3.06 16.45 16.90
N LEU A 273 -2.54 16.70 15.70
CA LEU A 273 -1.26 17.39 15.50
C LEU A 273 -1.36 18.92 15.52
N SER A 274 -2.58 19.48 15.47
CA SER A 274 -2.82 20.92 15.54
C SER A 274 -3.07 21.44 16.97
N ARG A 275 -3.11 20.53 17.94
CA ARG A 275 -3.21 20.82 19.40
C ARG A 275 -1.83 20.93 20.03
#